data_8a6c85bd0a423dc453002990d45e9b69
#
_entry.id   8a6c85bd0a423dc453002990d45e9b69
#
_cell.length_a   1.000
_cell.length_b   1.000
_cell.length_c   1.000
_cell.angle_alpha   90.00
_cell.angle_beta   90.00
_cell.angle_gamma   90.00
#
_symmetry.space_group_name_H-M   'P 1'
#
loop_
_entity.id
_entity.type
_entity.pdbx_description
1 polymer ?
#
loop_
_entity_poly.entity_id
_entity_poly.type
_entity_poly.pdbx_seq_one_letter_code
_entity_poly.pdbx_strand_id
1 'polypeptide(L)'
;MKLTAEQIQANWQKFLANIKEHISGNRGEQLLNFYKRYEERIILMPAAHKKEYHNAFPGGYVEHVNRVVAASLKIYDVWCEFEMDKSTFTIEELVFSAINHDLGKMGDEENESYIPQTDKWRRDKLGEDYMFNKKVPFASVPDRGLFLLQSHGIQYSFNEMLTIQTHDGLYDEANKKYLFAFMPEQKPRTSLPFIVHQADLMAARVEFEREWLPKLKGKQGSLDKLKENYTLGTTPNSSKKLSTKTKALSSMKSDGLKNMLDKL
;
A
#
# COMPACT_ATOMS: atom_id res chain seq x y z
N MET A 1 -13.61 -4.30 -4.23
CA MET A 1 -14.02 -5.73 -4.19
C MET A 1 -14.39 -6.06 -2.76
N LYS A 2 -15.32 -6.99 -2.51
CA LYS A 2 -15.59 -7.48 -1.14
C LYS A 2 -15.31 -8.98 -1.16
N LEU A 3 -14.55 -9.45 -0.19
CA LEU A 3 -14.30 -10.88 -0.02
C LEU A 3 -15.54 -11.53 0.61
N THR A 4 -15.81 -12.78 0.25
CA THR A 4 -16.80 -13.61 0.99
C THR A 4 -16.17 -14.11 2.29
N ALA A 5 -17.01 -14.56 3.24
CA ALA A 5 -16.53 -15.12 4.50
C ALA A 5 -15.58 -16.33 4.27
N GLU A 6 -15.91 -17.17 3.28
CA GLU A 6 -15.07 -18.31 2.91
C GLU A 6 -13.70 -17.88 2.34
N GLN A 7 -13.68 -16.80 1.56
CA GLN A 7 -12.42 -16.25 1.03
C GLN A 7 -11.56 -15.64 2.15
N ILE A 8 -12.18 -14.91 3.09
CA ILE A 8 -11.48 -14.38 4.27
C ILE A 8 -10.87 -15.52 5.08
N GLN A 9 -11.65 -16.57 5.34
CA GLN A 9 -11.17 -17.72 6.09
C GLN A 9 -10.06 -18.48 5.34
N ALA A 10 -10.19 -18.67 4.04
CA ALA A 10 -9.15 -19.31 3.22
C ALA A 10 -7.85 -18.48 3.22
N ASN A 11 -7.95 -17.15 3.11
CA ASN A 11 -6.79 -16.25 3.19
C ASN A 11 -6.11 -16.33 4.56
N TRP A 12 -6.89 -16.41 5.65
CA TRP A 12 -6.35 -16.58 6.99
C TRP A 12 -5.61 -17.91 7.15
N GLN A 13 -6.18 -19.01 6.69
CA GLN A 13 -5.50 -20.31 6.73
C GLN A 13 -4.20 -20.32 5.92
N LYS A 14 -4.20 -19.68 4.74
CA LYS A 14 -3.00 -19.51 3.92
C LYS A 14 -1.94 -18.67 4.64
N PHE A 15 -2.33 -17.60 5.31
CA PHE A 15 -1.44 -16.76 6.09
C PHE A 15 -0.74 -17.56 7.21
N LEU A 16 -1.51 -18.34 7.98
CA LEU A 16 -0.94 -19.20 9.02
C LEU A 16 -0.07 -20.33 8.44
N ALA A 17 -0.42 -20.85 7.26
CA ALA A 17 0.38 -21.85 6.56
C ALA A 17 1.75 -21.30 6.14
N ASN A 18 1.81 -20.06 5.62
CA ASN A 18 3.08 -19.40 5.29
C ASN A 18 4.01 -19.31 6.50
N ILE A 19 3.48 -19.02 7.68
CA ILE A 19 4.29 -18.99 8.91
C ILE A 19 4.82 -20.39 9.22
N LYS A 20 3.95 -21.41 9.20
CA LYS A 20 4.33 -22.79 9.55
C LYS A 20 5.35 -23.40 8.59
N GLU A 21 5.25 -23.04 7.32
CA GLU A 21 6.10 -23.60 6.26
C GLU A 21 7.50 -22.98 6.27
N HIS A 22 7.61 -21.69 6.56
CA HIS A 22 8.85 -20.96 6.33
C HIS A 22 9.56 -20.48 7.61
N ILE A 23 8.86 -20.41 8.75
CA ILE A 23 9.46 -19.90 10.00
C ILE A 23 9.52 -21.05 11.01
N SER A 24 10.73 -21.47 11.31
CA SER A 24 10.99 -22.68 12.07
C SER A 24 11.17 -22.44 13.58
N GLY A 25 11.09 -23.53 14.35
CA GLY A 25 11.42 -23.58 15.77
C GLY A 25 10.53 -22.71 16.66
N ASN A 26 11.05 -22.34 17.82
CA ASN A 26 10.32 -21.56 18.83
C ASN A 26 9.83 -20.21 18.29
N ARG A 27 10.58 -19.58 17.38
CA ARG A 27 10.19 -18.30 16.75
C ARG A 27 8.91 -18.45 15.92
N GLY A 28 8.79 -19.52 15.15
CA GLY A 28 7.58 -19.82 14.38
C GLY A 28 6.36 -20.04 15.27
N GLU A 29 6.54 -20.76 16.39
CA GLU A 29 5.47 -20.99 17.36
C GLU A 29 5.04 -19.68 18.05
N GLN A 30 5.99 -18.85 18.46
CA GLN A 30 5.70 -17.54 19.05
C GLN A 30 4.93 -16.64 18.09
N LEU A 31 5.34 -16.58 16.81
CA LEU A 31 4.68 -15.80 15.79
C LEU A 31 3.26 -16.31 15.51
N LEU A 32 3.06 -17.63 15.42
CA LEU A 32 1.73 -18.23 15.28
C LEU A 32 0.82 -17.91 16.47
N ASN A 33 1.35 -17.99 17.69
CA ASN A 33 0.60 -17.70 18.89
C ASN A 33 0.22 -16.21 18.94
N PHE A 34 1.14 -15.33 18.55
CA PHE A 34 0.87 -13.90 18.42
C PHE A 34 -0.29 -13.63 17.46
N TYR A 35 -0.24 -14.13 16.24
CA TYR A 35 -1.29 -13.90 15.25
C TYR A 35 -2.63 -14.54 15.64
N LYS A 36 -2.64 -15.69 16.26
CA LYS A 36 -3.85 -16.32 16.80
C LYS A 36 -4.46 -15.51 17.96
N ARG A 37 -3.64 -14.92 18.82
CA ARG A 37 -4.12 -14.06 19.91
C ARG A 37 -4.92 -12.87 19.40
N TYR A 38 -4.53 -12.33 18.25
CA TYR A 38 -5.17 -11.16 17.62
C TYR A 38 -6.02 -11.53 16.39
N GLU A 39 -6.39 -12.81 16.24
CA GLU A 39 -7.10 -13.33 15.06
C GLU A 39 -8.36 -12.52 14.72
N GLU A 40 -9.25 -12.30 15.69
CA GLU A 40 -10.51 -11.59 15.46
C GLU A 40 -10.31 -10.19 14.85
N ARG A 41 -9.24 -9.51 15.26
CA ARG A 41 -8.88 -8.20 14.73
C ARG A 41 -8.25 -8.31 13.34
N ILE A 42 -7.22 -9.15 13.20
CA ILE A 42 -6.38 -9.21 12.01
C ILE A 42 -7.12 -9.80 10.81
N ILE A 43 -7.97 -10.81 11.03
CA ILE A 43 -8.71 -11.48 9.96
C ILE A 43 -9.65 -10.54 9.20
N LEU A 44 -10.18 -9.52 9.87
CA LEU A 44 -11.09 -8.53 9.29
C LEU A 44 -10.43 -7.19 8.98
N MET A 45 -9.16 -7.01 9.32
CA MET A 45 -8.46 -5.75 9.15
C MET A 45 -8.33 -5.36 7.68
N PRO A 46 -8.59 -4.08 7.31
CA PRO A 46 -8.28 -3.57 5.97
C PRO A 46 -6.79 -3.31 5.82
N ALA A 47 -6.26 -3.36 4.59
CA ALA A 47 -4.87 -2.98 4.31
C ALA A 47 -4.66 -1.45 4.33
N ALA A 48 -5.72 -0.67 4.08
CA ALA A 48 -5.69 0.79 4.06
C ALA A 48 -7.01 1.39 4.53
N HIS A 49 -7.00 2.68 4.91
CA HIS A 49 -8.20 3.37 5.39
C HIS A 49 -9.05 3.98 4.27
N LYS A 50 -8.48 4.24 3.09
CA LYS A 50 -9.17 4.83 1.93
C LYS A 50 -9.29 3.85 0.78
N LYS A 51 -10.43 3.90 0.08
CA LYS A 51 -10.71 3.08 -1.11
C LYS A 51 -9.77 3.35 -2.30
N GLU A 52 -9.14 4.52 -2.35
CA GLU A 52 -8.19 4.91 -3.38
C GLU A 52 -6.83 4.24 -3.20
N TYR A 53 -6.56 3.75 -2.02
CA TYR A 53 -5.39 2.94 -1.74
C TYR A 53 -5.68 1.47 -2.08
N HIS A 54 -4.95 0.54 -1.54
CA HIS A 54 -5.11 -0.87 -1.83
C HIS A 54 -5.91 -1.58 -0.73
N ASN A 55 -6.77 -2.51 -1.11
CA ASN A 55 -7.49 -3.45 -0.24
C ASN A 55 -8.15 -2.80 1.01
N ALA A 56 -8.80 -1.63 0.86
CA ALA A 56 -9.50 -0.95 1.94
C ALA A 56 -10.88 -1.59 2.20
N PHE A 57 -10.91 -2.89 2.56
CA PHE A 57 -12.11 -3.68 2.85
C PHE A 57 -11.80 -4.77 3.88
N PRO A 58 -12.83 -5.37 4.54
CA PRO A 58 -12.62 -6.42 5.53
C PRO A 58 -11.83 -7.61 4.96
N GLY A 59 -10.76 -8.02 5.64
CA GLY A 59 -9.84 -9.09 5.22
C GLY A 59 -8.78 -8.64 4.22
N GLY A 60 -8.77 -7.36 3.84
CA GLY A 60 -7.84 -6.80 2.85
C GLY A 60 -6.40 -6.88 3.26
N TYR A 61 -6.09 -6.72 4.56
CA TYR A 61 -4.74 -6.86 5.09
C TYR A 61 -4.16 -8.26 4.84
N VAL A 62 -4.87 -9.29 5.24
CA VAL A 62 -4.40 -10.68 5.10
C VAL A 62 -4.26 -11.06 3.63
N GLU A 63 -5.18 -10.61 2.76
CA GLU A 63 -5.05 -10.82 1.31
C GLU A 63 -3.80 -10.15 0.75
N HIS A 64 -3.53 -8.91 1.15
CA HIS A 64 -2.35 -8.15 0.76
C HIS A 64 -1.06 -8.86 1.19
N VAL A 65 -0.92 -9.17 2.48
CA VAL A 65 0.27 -9.85 3.02
C VAL A 65 0.52 -11.19 2.32
N ASN A 66 -0.50 -12.01 2.10
CA ASN A 66 -0.36 -13.26 1.34
C ASN A 66 0.14 -13.02 -0.10
N ARG A 67 -0.26 -11.91 -0.73
CA ARG A 67 0.23 -11.55 -2.07
C ARG A 67 1.68 -11.08 -2.01
N VAL A 68 2.05 -10.30 -1.01
CA VAL A 68 3.43 -9.86 -0.80
C VAL A 68 4.36 -11.06 -0.56
N VAL A 69 3.98 -12.02 0.29
CA VAL A 69 4.76 -13.25 0.50
C VAL A 69 4.95 -14.01 -0.82
N ALA A 70 3.87 -14.25 -1.56
CA ALA A 70 3.93 -14.98 -2.82
C ALA A 70 4.75 -14.23 -3.89
N ALA A 71 4.67 -12.91 -3.92
CA ALA A 71 5.47 -12.06 -4.80
C ALA A 71 6.95 -12.07 -4.40
N SER A 72 7.25 -11.96 -3.10
CA SER A 72 8.62 -12.00 -2.58
C SER A 72 9.36 -13.27 -2.98
N LEU A 73 8.72 -14.42 -2.85
CA LEU A 73 9.31 -15.71 -3.25
C LEU A 73 9.60 -15.75 -4.76
N LYS A 74 8.69 -15.29 -5.60
CA LYS A 74 8.90 -15.24 -7.06
C LYS A 74 9.97 -14.22 -7.47
N ILE A 75 9.98 -13.05 -6.85
CA ILE A 75 10.99 -12.03 -7.11
C ILE A 75 12.36 -12.52 -6.64
N TYR A 76 12.44 -13.24 -5.51
CA TYR A 76 13.65 -13.90 -5.07
C TYR A 76 14.21 -14.84 -6.15
N ASP A 77 13.36 -15.68 -6.76
CA ASP A 77 13.79 -16.58 -7.83
C ASP A 77 14.37 -15.78 -9.03
N VAL A 78 13.70 -14.70 -9.43
CA VAL A 78 14.20 -13.80 -10.48
C VAL A 78 15.57 -13.20 -10.10
N TRP A 79 15.73 -12.70 -8.88
CA TRP A 79 17.02 -12.18 -8.42
C TRP A 79 18.13 -13.25 -8.43
N CYS A 80 17.76 -14.52 -8.13
CA CYS A 80 18.67 -15.65 -8.22
C CYS A 80 19.11 -15.96 -9.66
N GLU A 81 18.20 -15.83 -10.65
CA GLU A 81 18.52 -15.96 -12.07
C GLU A 81 19.51 -14.89 -12.55
N PHE A 82 19.53 -13.71 -11.89
CA PHE A 82 20.48 -12.62 -12.12
C PHE A 82 21.68 -12.65 -11.16
N GLU A 83 22.05 -13.83 -10.67
CA GLU A 83 23.27 -14.10 -9.91
C GLU A 83 23.35 -13.36 -8.54
N MET A 84 22.22 -13.07 -7.90
CA MET A 84 22.21 -12.54 -6.54
C MET A 84 22.94 -13.48 -5.58
N ASP A 85 23.74 -12.92 -4.67
CA ASP A 85 24.38 -13.71 -3.60
C ASP A 85 23.35 -14.21 -2.59
N LYS A 86 23.02 -15.50 -2.68
CA LYS A 86 22.06 -16.20 -1.84
C LYS A 86 22.51 -16.39 -0.39
N SER A 87 23.81 -16.19 -0.12
CA SER A 87 24.36 -16.40 1.23
C SER A 87 24.10 -15.25 2.19
N THR A 88 23.61 -14.11 1.68
CA THR A 88 23.47 -12.88 2.47
C THR A 88 22.24 -12.82 3.34
N PHE A 89 21.24 -13.66 3.07
CA PHE A 89 20.03 -13.83 3.89
C PHE A 89 19.35 -15.17 3.58
N THR A 90 18.40 -15.57 4.42
CA THR A 90 17.67 -16.83 4.31
C THR A 90 16.24 -16.63 3.76
N ILE A 91 15.62 -17.70 3.23
CA ILE A 91 14.19 -17.69 2.86
C ILE A 91 13.30 -17.42 4.09
N GLU A 92 13.72 -17.88 5.27
CA GLU A 92 13.02 -17.58 6.52
C GLU A 92 13.00 -16.07 6.79
N GLU A 93 14.13 -15.35 6.66
CA GLU A 93 14.20 -13.90 6.80
C GLU A 93 13.33 -13.18 5.75
N LEU A 94 13.29 -13.69 4.51
CA LEU A 94 12.45 -13.14 3.44
C LEU A 94 10.97 -13.22 3.80
N VAL A 95 10.50 -14.41 4.17
CA VAL A 95 9.08 -14.63 4.48
C VAL A 95 8.69 -13.94 5.80
N PHE A 96 9.56 -13.97 6.81
CA PHE A 96 9.34 -13.25 8.07
C PHE A 96 9.15 -11.74 7.82
N SER A 97 10.03 -11.15 7.03
CA SER A 97 9.93 -9.72 6.67
C SER A 97 8.66 -9.42 5.89
N ALA A 98 8.33 -10.24 4.88
CA ALA A 98 7.13 -10.08 4.08
C ALA A 98 5.82 -10.25 4.88
N ILE A 99 5.79 -11.12 5.89
CA ILE A 99 4.62 -11.30 6.78
C ILE A 99 4.44 -10.10 7.70
N ASN A 100 5.53 -9.51 8.19
CA ASN A 100 5.50 -8.52 9.26
C ASN A 100 5.71 -7.07 8.78
N HIS A 101 5.93 -6.81 7.45
CA HIS A 101 6.22 -5.48 6.94
C HIS A 101 5.18 -4.44 7.36
N ASP A 102 3.93 -4.81 7.33
CA ASP A 102 2.77 -3.98 7.61
C ASP A 102 2.11 -4.25 8.98
N LEU A 103 2.74 -5.04 9.85
CA LEU A 103 2.16 -5.46 11.15
C LEU A 103 1.68 -4.28 11.99
N GLY A 104 2.36 -3.15 11.94
CA GLY A 104 1.98 -1.96 12.71
C GLY A 104 0.62 -1.37 12.34
N LYS A 105 0.03 -1.76 11.20
CA LYS A 105 -1.36 -1.43 10.84
C LYS A 105 -2.37 -2.06 11.79
N MET A 106 -1.99 -3.09 12.55
CA MET A 106 -2.85 -3.72 13.55
C MET A 106 -3.27 -2.76 14.66
N GLY A 107 -2.48 -1.75 14.97
CA GLY A 107 -2.66 -0.86 16.11
C GLY A 107 -1.74 -1.22 17.28
N ASP A 108 -2.18 -0.97 18.50
CA ASP A 108 -1.52 -1.42 19.72
C ASP A 108 -2.16 -2.71 20.26
N GLU A 109 -1.75 -3.15 21.44
CA GLU A 109 -2.29 -4.37 22.04
C GLU A 109 -3.80 -4.29 22.34
N GLU A 110 -4.32 -3.10 22.64
CA GLU A 110 -5.71 -2.88 23.06
C GLU A 110 -6.59 -2.36 21.93
N ASN A 111 -6.04 -1.50 21.07
CA ASN A 111 -6.80 -0.71 20.11
C ASN A 111 -6.38 -0.97 18.66
N GLU A 112 -7.36 -1.11 17.77
CA GLU A 112 -7.16 -1.19 16.32
C GLU A 112 -6.74 0.17 15.73
N SER A 113 -5.81 0.19 14.77
CA SER A 113 -5.45 1.41 14.05
C SER A 113 -6.60 1.94 13.20
N TYR A 114 -7.36 1.06 12.57
CA TYR A 114 -8.44 1.40 11.66
C TYR A 114 -9.78 1.00 12.26
N ILE A 115 -10.64 1.99 12.50
CA ILE A 115 -12.01 1.79 12.96
C ILE A 115 -13.00 2.26 11.88
N PRO A 116 -14.24 1.73 11.86
CA PRO A 116 -15.25 2.15 10.89
C PRO A 116 -15.44 3.67 10.91
N GLN A 117 -15.50 4.27 9.73
CA GLN A 117 -15.78 5.70 9.58
C GLN A 117 -17.21 6.01 10.00
N THR A 118 -17.40 6.90 10.97
CA THR A 118 -18.71 7.30 11.49
C THR A 118 -19.36 8.41 10.67
N ASP A 119 -18.58 9.23 9.99
CA ASP A 119 -19.08 10.32 9.17
C ASP A 119 -19.59 9.81 7.82
N LYS A 120 -20.93 9.94 7.61
CA LYS A 120 -21.61 9.49 6.40
C LYS A 120 -21.09 10.22 5.14
N TRP A 121 -20.84 11.52 5.25
CA TRP A 121 -20.37 12.31 4.11
C TRP A 121 -18.98 11.84 3.66
N ARG A 122 -18.07 11.55 4.61
CA ARG A 122 -16.74 11.02 4.31
C ARG A 122 -16.82 9.66 3.62
N ARG A 123 -17.67 8.76 4.10
CA ARG A 123 -17.90 7.46 3.44
C ARG A 123 -18.43 7.64 2.01
N ASP A 124 -19.49 8.46 1.83
CA ASP A 124 -20.19 8.55 0.56
C ASP A 124 -19.45 9.40 -0.49
N LYS A 125 -18.78 10.48 -0.07
CA LYS A 125 -18.14 11.45 -0.97
C LYS A 125 -16.63 11.24 -1.11
N LEU A 126 -15.94 10.87 -0.03
CA LEU A 126 -14.49 10.68 -0.04
C LEU A 126 -14.08 9.20 -0.14
N GLY A 127 -15.02 8.24 -0.08
CA GLY A 127 -14.69 6.82 -0.12
C GLY A 127 -13.88 6.33 1.09
N GLU A 128 -13.96 7.04 2.22
CA GLU A 128 -13.28 6.68 3.45
C GLU A 128 -14.16 5.73 4.27
N ASP A 129 -14.03 4.42 4.10
CA ASP A 129 -14.79 3.44 4.87
C ASP A 129 -14.24 3.27 6.29
N TYR A 130 -12.97 3.63 6.50
CA TYR A 130 -12.27 3.56 7.78
C TYR A 130 -11.65 4.91 8.15
N MET A 131 -11.39 5.08 9.43
CA MET A 131 -10.66 6.22 9.99
C MET A 131 -9.60 5.74 10.99
N PHE A 132 -8.58 6.57 11.21
CA PHE A 132 -7.59 6.28 12.24
C PHE A 132 -8.21 6.38 13.64
N ASN A 133 -7.92 5.38 14.47
CA ASN A 133 -8.31 5.38 15.87
C ASN A 133 -7.41 6.32 16.68
N LYS A 134 -8.00 7.38 17.21
CA LYS A 134 -7.28 8.37 18.00
C LYS A 134 -6.74 7.86 19.35
N LYS A 135 -7.18 6.66 19.79
CA LYS A 135 -6.66 6.03 21.00
C LYS A 135 -5.29 5.41 20.78
N VAL A 136 -4.94 5.06 19.54
CA VAL A 136 -3.63 4.50 19.21
C VAL A 136 -2.61 5.63 19.13
N PRO A 137 -1.55 5.61 19.96
CA PRO A 137 -0.48 6.58 19.88
C PRO A 137 0.17 6.61 18.49
N PHE A 138 0.59 7.78 18.04
CA PHE A 138 1.27 7.88 16.75
C PHE A 138 2.62 7.15 16.77
N ALA A 139 2.82 6.28 15.81
CA ALA A 139 4.10 5.71 15.43
C ALA A 139 4.03 5.37 13.92
N SER A 140 5.18 5.31 13.24
CA SER A 140 5.21 4.76 11.89
C SER A 140 4.74 3.29 11.88
N VAL A 141 4.25 2.80 10.75
CA VAL A 141 3.82 1.38 10.64
C VAL A 141 4.98 0.44 10.93
N PRO A 142 6.19 0.64 10.34
CA PRO A 142 7.35 -0.19 10.66
C PRO A 142 7.75 -0.16 12.14
N ASP A 143 7.84 1.03 12.73
CA ASP A 143 8.27 1.16 14.13
C ASP A 143 7.31 0.47 15.09
N ARG A 144 6.00 0.62 14.87
CA ARG A 144 4.98 -0.08 15.67
C ARG A 144 5.05 -1.58 15.46
N GLY A 145 5.24 -2.06 14.23
CA GLY A 145 5.38 -3.47 13.92
C GLY A 145 6.56 -4.11 14.65
N LEU A 146 7.73 -3.47 14.59
CA LEU A 146 8.92 -3.92 15.28
C LEU A 146 8.75 -3.89 16.82
N PHE A 147 8.11 -2.85 17.36
CA PHE A 147 7.78 -2.76 18.78
C PHE A 147 6.87 -3.92 19.22
N LEU A 148 5.83 -4.25 18.45
CA LEU A 148 4.91 -5.36 18.73
C LEU A 148 5.65 -6.71 18.75
N LEU A 149 6.50 -6.97 17.76
CA LEU A 149 7.31 -8.20 17.73
C LEU A 149 8.19 -8.29 18.97
N GLN A 150 8.90 -7.20 19.30
CA GLN A 150 9.79 -7.16 20.47
C GLN A 150 9.02 -7.34 21.80
N SER A 151 7.87 -6.66 21.96
CA SER A 151 7.08 -6.74 23.21
C SER A 151 6.51 -8.13 23.47
N HIS A 152 6.35 -8.95 22.41
CA HIS A 152 5.92 -10.34 22.50
C HIS A 152 7.09 -11.35 22.49
N GLY A 153 8.32 -10.87 22.61
CA GLY A 153 9.52 -11.73 22.66
C GLY A 153 9.86 -12.41 21.33
N ILE A 154 9.28 -11.95 20.23
CA ILE A 154 9.55 -12.46 18.87
C ILE A 154 10.81 -11.78 18.36
N GLN A 155 11.90 -12.53 18.30
CA GLN A 155 13.18 -12.01 17.83
C GLN A 155 13.21 -11.87 16.31
N TYR A 156 13.95 -10.88 15.85
CA TYR A 156 14.20 -10.64 14.42
C TYR A 156 15.66 -10.27 14.20
N SER A 157 16.19 -10.58 13.02
CA SER A 157 17.55 -10.24 12.63
C SER A 157 17.67 -8.77 12.25
N PHE A 158 18.92 -8.29 12.13
CA PHE A 158 19.18 -6.94 11.59
C PHE A 158 18.66 -6.78 10.16
N ASN A 159 18.79 -7.83 9.33
CA ASN A 159 18.27 -7.85 7.97
C ASN A 159 16.75 -7.69 7.93
N GLU A 160 16.04 -8.43 8.79
CA GLU A 160 14.58 -8.38 8.94
C GLU A 160 14.12 -7.01 9.43
N MET A 161 14.79 -6.47 10.46
CA MET A 161 14.51 -5.11 10.97
C MET A 161 14.64 -4.07 9.86
N LEU A 162 15.78 -4.05 9.16
CA LEU A 162 16.02 -3.09 8.10
C LEU A 162 15.01 -3.24 6.96
N THR A 163 14.65 -4.47 6.61
CA THR A 163 13.67 -4.78 5.57
C THR A 163 12.28 -4.27 5.94
N ILE A 164 11.81 -4.57 7.14
CA ILE A 164 10.53 -4.10 7.65
C ILE A 164 10.53 -2.56 7.69
N GLN A 165 11.63 -1.94 8.14
CA GLN A 165 11.73 -0.49 8.25
C GLN A 165 11.71 0.22 6.88
N THR A 166 12.23 -0.41 5.84
CA THR A 166 12.39 0.24 4.53
C THR A 166 11.42 -0.26 3.44
N HIS A 167 10.46 -1.11 3.78
CA HIS A 167 9.57 -1.76 2.81
C HIS A 167 8.77 -0.76 1.95
N ASP A 168 8.33 0.37 2.51
CA ASP A 168 7.64 1.44 1.78
C ASP A 168 8.52 2.11 0.71
N GLY A 169 9.83 1.82 0.68
CA GLY A 169 10.74 2.41 -0.28
C GLY A 169 10.73 3.94 -0.18
N LEU A 170 10.63 4.62 -1.33
CA LEU A 170 10.62 6.09 -1.40
C LEU A 170 9.29 6.74 -1.06
N TYR A 171 8.24 5.98 -0.78
CA TYR A 171 7.01 6.54 -0.23
C TYR A 171 7.23 7.09 1.19
N ASP A 172 8.20 6.54 1.93
CA ASP A 172 8.71 7.15 3.15
C ASP A 172 10.06 7.84 2.87
N GLU A 173 10.09 9.16 3.00
CA GLU A 173 11.30 9.96 2.77
C GLU A 173 12.47 9.57 3.70
N ALA A 174 12.17 9.05 4.90
CA ALA A 174 13.18 8.55 5.84
C ALA A 174 14.02 7.40 5.26
N ASN A 175 13.48 6.66 4.29
CA ASN A 175 14.15 5.53 3.65
C ASN A 175 15.17 5.95 2.58
N LYS A 176 15.13 7.21 2.14
CA LYS A 176 16.00 7.74 1.09
C LYS A 176 17.49 7.49 1.36
N LYS A 177 17.90 7.64 2.62
CA LYS A 177 19.29 7.39 3.05
C LYS A 177 19.78 5.95 2.83
N TYR A 178 18.89 4.96 2.81
CA TYR A 178 19.23 3.56 2.55
C TYR A 178 19.19 3.21 1.05
N LEU A 179 18.24 3.79 0.32
CA LEU A 179 18.00 3.45 -1.08
C LEU A 179 18.91 4.23 -2.04
N PHE A 180 19.29 5.46 -1.70
CA PHE A 180 20.13 6.37 -2.51
C PHE A 180 21.48 6.67 -1.86
N ALA A 181 21.99 5.79 -1.02
CA ALA A 181 23.33 5.96 -0.47
C ALA A 181 24.38 5.93 -1.60
N PHE A 182 25.19 6.98 -1.69
CA PHE A 182 26.33 7.04 -2.64
C PHE A 182 27.50 6.20 -2.15
N MET A 183 27.75 6.23 -0.84
CA MET A 183 28.88 5.49 -0.24
C MET A 183 28.51 4.01 -0.11
N PRO A 184 29.35 3.09 -0.59
CA PRO A 184 29.09 1.65 -0.52
C PRO A 184 28.82 1.15 0.91
N GLU A 185 29.48 1.76 1.90
CA GLU A 185 29.36 1.40 3.33
C GLU A 185 27.97 1.70 3.91
N GLN A 186 27.23 2.62 3.29
CA GLN A 186 25.89 3.05 3.71
C GLN A 186 24.77 2.24 3.04
N LYS A 187 25.10 1.42 2.03
CA LYS A 187 24.12 0.59 1.34
C LYS A 187 23.72 -0.62 2.18
N PRO A 188 22.46 -1.07 2.11
CA PRO A 188 22.06 -2.36 2.66
C PRO A 188 23.01 -3.47 2.19
N ARG A 189 23.38 -4.39 3.08
CA ARG A 189 24.36 -5.46 2.79
C ARG A 189 23.73 -6.67 2.10
N THR A 190 22.41 -6.67 1.97
CA THR A 190 21.65 -7.77 1.36
C THR A 190 20.65 -7.22 0.35
N SER A 191 20.17 -8.06 -0.55
CA SER A 191 19.09 -7.74 -1.49
C SER A 191 17.70 -7.84 -0.85
N LEU A 192 17.60 -8.36 0.37
CA LEU A 192 16.35 -8.61 1.07
C LEU A 192 15.41 -7.40 1.13
N PRO A 193 15.86 -6.17 1.54
CA PRO A 193 15.00 -4.99 1.56
C PRO A 193 14.42 -4.63 0.20
N PHE A 194 15.20 -4.82 -0.86
CA PHE A 194 14.78 -4.51 -2.24
C PHE A 194 13.75 -5.50 -2.75
N ILE A 195 13.90 -6.79 -2.44
CA ILE A 195 12.96 -7.84 -2.86
C ILE A 195 11.61 -7.63 -2.20
N VAL A 196 11.57 -7.38 -0.88
CA VAL A 196 10.30 -7.16 -0.16
C VAL A 196 9.65 -5.85 -0.61
N HIS A 197 10.41 -4.76 -0.78
CA HIS A 197 9.90 -3.50 -1.33
C HIS A 197 9.27 -3.69 -2.72
N GLN A 198 9.96 -4.40 -3.64
CA GLN A 198 9.43 -4.68 -4.98
C GLN A 198 8.16 -5.52 -4.93
N ALA A 199 8.11 -6.50 -4.00
CA ALA A 199 6.95 -7.35 -3.82
C ALA A 199 5.73 -6.60 -3.30
N ASP A 200 5.94 -5.72 -2.32
CA ASP A 200 4.89 -4.86 -1.77
C ASP A 200 4.39 -3.86 -2.81
N LEU A 201 5.28 -3.13 -3.48
CA LEU A 201 4.94 -2.22 -4.56
C LEU A 201 4.14 -2.92 -5.67
N MET A 202 4.54 -4.12 -6.08
CA MET A 202 3.82 -4.91 -7.09
C MET A 202 2.45 -5.33 -6.57
N ALA A 203 2.35 -5.81 -5.32
CA ALA A 203 1.09 -6.21 -4.72
C ALA A 203 0.10 -5.05 -4.65
N ALA A 204 0.53 -3.91 -4.10
CA ALA A 204 -0.27 -2.70 -4.00
C ALA A 204 -0.73 -2.19 -5.39
N ARG A 205 0.16 -2.25 -6.40
CA ARG A 205 -0.16 -1.84 -7.78
C ARG A 205 -1.19 -2.75 -8.43
N VAL A 206 -1.05 -4.06 -8.30
CA VAL A 206 -2.03 -5.05 -8.82
C VAL A 206 -3.39 -4.87 -8.15
N GLU A 207 -3.42 -4.62 -6.84
CA GLU A 207 -4.65 -4.36 -6.08
C GLU A 207 -5.35 -3.09 -6.56
N PHE A 208 -4.59 -2.01 -6.76
CA PHE A 208 -5.10 -0.78 -7.35
C PHE A 208 -5.70 -1.01 -8.75
N GLU A 209 -5.01 -1.76 -9.61
CA GLU A 209 -5.48 -2.06 -10.97
C GLU A 209 -6.77 -2.88 -10.97
N ARG A 210 -6.89 -3.84 -10.05
CA ARG A 210 -8.08 -4.68 -9.92
C ARG A 210 -9.30 -3.90 -9.38
N GLU A 211 -9.08 -2.97 -8.47
CA GLU A 211 -10.16 -2.36 -7.70
C GLU A 211 -10.53 -0.96 -8.15
N TRP A 212 -9.55 -0.17 -8.50
CA TRP A 212 -9.73 1.26 -8.72
C TRP A 212 -9.77 1.64 -10.20
N LEU A 213 -8.89 1.10 -11.03
CA LEU A 213 -8.88 1.39 -12.47
C LEU A 213 -10.20 1.09 -13.19
N PRO A 214 -10.96 0.01 -12.88
CA PRO A 214 -12.25 -0.23 -13.49
C PRO A 214 -13.26 0.89 -13.22
N LYS A 215 -13.19 1.53 -12.05
CA LYS A 215 -14.06 2.66 -11.69
C LYS A 215 -13.74 3.92 -12.48
N LEU A 216 -12.47 4.15 -12.82
CA LEU A 216 -12.04 5.25 -13.70
C LEU A 216 -12.53 5.03 -15.14
N LYS A 217 -12.37 3.82 -15.67
CA LYS A 217 -12.85 3.47 -17.03
C LYS A 217 -14.36 3.68 -17.14
N GLY A 218 -15.13 3.31 -16.11
CA GLY A 218 -16.57 3.56 -16.07
C GLY A 218 -16.92 5.06 -16.06
N LYS A 219 -16.19 5.89 -15.33
CA LYS A 219 -16.34 7.35 -15.32
C LYS A 219 -15.94 7.98 -16.65
N GLN A 220 -14.87 7.50 -17.29
CA GLN A 220 -14.42 7.99 -18.59
C GLN A 220 -15.45 7.66 -19.68
N GLY A 221 -15.99 6.45 -19.73
CA GLY A 221 -17.06 6.08 -20.68
C GLY A 221 -18.34 6.90 -20.49
N SER A 222 -18.65 7.34 -19.26
CA SER A 222 -19.74 8.28 -18.99
C SER A 222 -19.45 9.69 -19.50
N LEU A 223 -18.19 10.16 -19.37
CA LEU A 223 -17.77 11.46 -19.92
C LEU A 223 -17.72 11.46 -21.43
N ASP A 224 -17.29 10.36 -22.05
CA ASP A 224 -17.24 10.23 -23.50
C ASP A 224 -18.67 10.16 -24.11
N LYS A 225 -19.60 9.46 -23.46
CA LYS A 225 -21.04 9.49 -23.82
C LYS A 225 -21.66 10.88 -23.68
N LEU A 226 -21.28 11.63 -22.64
CA LEU A 226 -21.73 13.03 -22.51
C LEU A 226 -21.16 13.91 -23.61
N LYS A 227 -19.90 13.72 -24.00
CA LYS A 227 -19.28 14.44 -25.12
C LYS A 227 -19.96 14.11 -26.49
N GLU A 228 -20.23 12.82 -26.73
CA GLU A 228 -20.96 12.38 -27.93
C GLU A 228 -22.35 13.01 -27.99
N ASN A 229 -23.09 13.06 -26.90
CA ASN A 229 -24.40 13.71 -26.83
C ASN A 229 -24.33 15.24 -27.05
N TYR A 230 -23.21 15.89 -26.69
CA TYR A 230 -22.99 17.30 -26.95
C TYR A 230 -22.58 17.59 -28.41
N THR A 231 -21.89 16.66 -29.09
CA THR A 231 -21.48 16.82 -30.48
C THR A 231 -22.60 16.53 -31.48
N LEU A 232 -23.61 15.75 -31.11
CA LEU A 232 -24.80 15.47 -31.93
C LEU A 232 -25.84 16.60 -31.93
N GLY A 233 -25.66 17.65 -31.11
CA GLY A 233 -26.61 18.77 -30.97
C GLY A 233 -26.20 20.10 -31.58
N THR A 234 -25.10 20.20 -32.33
CA THR A 234 -24.67 21.46 -32.93
C THR A 234 -25.05 21.54 -34.41
N THR A 235 -26.27 21.93 -34.68
CA THR A 235 -26.59 22.66 -35.93
C THR A 235 -25.98 24.07 -35.82
N PRO A 236 -25.39 24.61 -36.94
CA PRO A 236 -24.73 25.89 -36.87
C PRO A 236 -25.77 27.02 -37.01
N ASN A 237 -26.16 27.60 -35.88
CA ASN A 237 -26.63 28.99 -35.84
C ASN A 237 -26.97 29.40 -34.39
N SER A 238 -26.07 30.10 -33.77
CA SER A 238 -26.35 31.33 -33.00
C SER A 238 -25.12 31.73 -32.20
N SER A 239 -24.66 32.93 -32.44
CA SER A 239 -23.75 33.70 -31.61
C SER A 239 -24.21 33.71 -30.14
N LYS A 240 -23.62 32.91 -29.27
CA LYS A 240 -23.81 33.01 -27.84
C LYS A 240 -22.50 33.07 -27.09
N LYS A 241 -22.24 34.27 -26.59
CA LYS A 241 -21.45 34.69 -25.43
C LYS A 241 -20.35 33.72 -24.92
N LEU A 242 -19.11 34.12 -25.18
CA LEU A 242 -17.90 33.61 -24.50
C LEU A 242 -18.13 33.58 -22.99
N SER A 243 -17.74 32.46 -22.37
CA SER A 243 -17.82 32.27 -20.92
C SER A 243 -16.99 33.32 -20.18
N THR A 244 -17.40 33.66 -18.99
CA THR A 244 -16.77 34.67 -18.11
C THR A 244 -15.25 34.44 -17.93
N LYS A 245 -14.80 33.19 -18.05
CA LYS A 245 -13.40 32.81 -17.92
C LYS A 245 -12.55 33.22 -19.13
N THR A 246 -13.12 33.17 -20.32
CA THR A 246 -12.42 33.59 -21.55
C THR A 246 -12.38 35.09 -21.67
N LYS A 247 -13.39 35.81 -21.11
CA LYS A 247 -13.38 37.28 -21.01
C LYS A 247 -12.34 37.78 -20.01
N ALA A 248 -12.10 37.07 -18.94
CA ALA A 248 -11.06 37.42 -17.95
C ALA A 248 -9.64 37.29 -18.54
N LEU A 249 -9.38 36.27 -19.35
CA LEU A 249 -8.08 36.12 -20.04
C LEU A 249 -7.82 37.17 -21.12
N SER A 250 -8.85 37.63 -21.82
CA SER A 250 -8.69 38.66 -22.87
C SER A 250 -8.55 40.08 -22.34
N SER A 251 -8.88 40.31 -21.07
CA SER A 251 -8.76 41.63 -20.39
C SER A 251 -7.46 41.82 -19.62
N MET A 252 -6.62 40.79 -19.50
CA MET A 252 -5.29 40.93 -18.84
C MET A 252 -4.27 41.51 -19.84
N LYS A 253 -4.24 42.80 -19.93
CA LYS A 253 -3.14 43.55 -20.52
C LYS A 253 -1.98 43.60 -19.53
N SER A 254 -1.07 42.65 -19.63
CA SER A 254 0.26 42.81 -19.04
C SER A 254 1.29 42.21 -19.99
N ASP A 255 2.09 43.07 -20.55
CA ASP A 255 3.20 42.75 -21.44
C ASP A 255 4.29 41.89 -20.77
N GLY A 256 4.23 41.73 -19.45
CA GLY A 256 5.14 40.88 -18.68
C GLY A 256 4.96 39.37 -18.90
N LEU A 257 3.74 38.93 -19.19
CA LEU A 257 3.49 37.48 -19.41
C LEU A 257 3.84 37.03 -20.84
N LYS A 258 3.71 37.93 -21.83
CA LYS A 258 4.16 37.66 -23.20
C LYS A 258 5.67 37.46 -23.26
N ASN A 259 6.44 38.28 -22.56
CA ASN A 259 7.90 38.19 -22.53
C ASN A 259 8.44 36.96 -21.76
N MET A 260 7.62 36.27 -20.95
CA MET A 260 8.02 35.02 -20.32
C MET A 260 7.75 33.79 -21.20
N LEU A 261 6.72 33.83 -22.02
CA LEU A 261 6.37 32.72 -22.95
C LEU A 261 7.28 32.67 -24.19
N ASP A 262 7.82 33.80 -24.61
CA ASP A 262 8.77 33.89 -25.75
C ASP A 262 10.20 33.49 -25.37
N LYS A 263 10.47 33.13 -24.08
CA LYS A 263 11.77 32.67 -23.58
C LYS A 263 11.78 31.21 -23.10
N LEU A 264 10.66 30.49 -23.27
CA LEU A 264 10.56 29.04 -23.05
C LEU A 264 10.43 28.33 -24.40
#